data_d1db008ed10637b96213791285869624
#
_entry.id   d1db008ed10637b96213791285869624
#
_cell.length_a   1.000
_cell.length_b   1.000
_cell.length_c   1.000
_cell.angle_alpha   90.00
_cell.angle_beta   90.00
_cell.angle_gamma   90.00
#
_symmetry.space_group_name_H-M   'P 1'
#
loop_
_entity.id
_entity.type
_entity.pdbx_description
1 polymer ?
#
loop_
_entity_poly.entity_id
_entity_poly.type
_entity_poly.pdbx_seq_one_letter_code
_entity_poly.pdbx_strand_id
1 'polypeptide(L)'
;MLAYKINERRLMAKFYALGNYTTQGFQGFCKDPGSDRSQAAKIAADAVGAKMVSFCGLRGAYDFMAVFEGSFEQGAGIKMATEASGTLCNLMILEETNLNDIATHAAKIAQKYKGVGQ
;
A
#
# COMPACT_ATOMS: atom_id res chain seq x y z
N MET A 1 -5.00 -25.96 -12.38
CA MET A 1 -5.73 -25.57 -11.14
C MET A 1 -4.78 -25.08 -10.06
N LEU A 2 -3.81 -25.90 -9.67
CA LEU A 2 -2.84 -25.49 -8.65
C LEU A 2 -1.98 -24.30 -9.11
N ALA A 3 -1.53 -24.32 -10.37
CA ALA A 3 -0.74 -23.22 -10.95
C ALA A 3 -1.54 -21.91 -10.97
N TYR A 4 -2.83 -21.98 -11.26
CA TYR A 4 -3.71 -20.81 -11.26
C TYR A 4 -3.82 -20.21 -9.84
N LYS A 5 -3.99 -21.04 -8.82
CA LYS A 5 -4.06 -20.58 -7.44
C LYS A 5 -2.75 -19.94 -6.96
N ILE A 6 -1.61 -20.49 -7.39
CA ILE A 6 -0.31 -19.92 -7.07
C ILE A 6 -0.14 -18.55 -7.73
N ASN A 7 -0.56 -18.41 -9.00
CA ASN A 7 -0.51 -17.13 -9.70
C ASN A 7 -1.43 -16.10 -9.07
N GLU A 8 -2.62 -16.53 -8.64
CA GLU A 8 -3.57 -15.67 -7.93
C GLU A 8 -2.97 -15.13 -6.63
N ARG A 9 -2.29 -15.98 -5.85
CA ARG A 9 -1.61 -15.56 -4.63
C ARG A 9 -0.49 -14.57 -4.90
N ARG A 10 0.23 -14.71 -6.01
CA ARG A 10 1.29 -13.77 -6.42
C ARG A 10 0.74 -12.43 -6.85
N LEU A 11 -0.46 -12.43 -7.46
CA LEU A 11 -1.13 -11.21 -7.90
C LEU A 11 -1.78 -10.46 -6.75
N MET A 12 -2.10 -11.18 -5.65
CA MET A 12 -2.72 -10.58 -4.47
C MET A 12 -1.68 -10.46 -3.37
N ALA A 13 -1.28 -9.24 -3.11
CA ALA A 13 -0.36 -8.91 -2.04
C ALA A 13 -1.05 -8.02 -1.02
N LYS A 14 -0.45 -7.91 0.16
CA LYS A 14 -0.91 -7.00 1.20
C LYS A 14 -0.02 -5.77 1.21
N PHE A 15 -0.65 -4.62 1.13
CA PHE A 15 0.03 -3.33 1.04
C PHE A 15 -0.35 -2.43 2.20
N TYR A 16 0.62 -1.63 2.63
CA TYR A 16 0.45 -0.60 3.66
C TYR A 16 0.67 0.75 2.99
N ALA A 17 -0.38 1.55 2.94
CA ALA A 17 -0.33 2.88 2.37
C ALA A 17 -0.24 3.91 3.49
N LEU A 18 0.87 4.63 3.55
CA LEU A 18 1.05 5.73 4.49
C LEU A 18 1.00 7.03 3.71
N GLY A 19 0.31 8.02 4.24
CA GLY A 19 0.18 9.27 3.49
C GLY A 19 -0.19 10.46 4.35
N ASN A 20 -0.24 11.59 3.68
CA ASN A 20 -0.59 12.87 4.29
C ASN A 20 -1.78 13.48 3.57
N TYR A 21 -2.54 14.27 4.30
CA TYR A 21 -3.57 15.13 3.72
C TYR A 21 -2.94 16.44 3.28
N THR A 22 -3.39 16.92 2.13
CA THR A 22 -3.05 18.28 1.67
C THR A 22 -3.86 19.31 2.44
N THR A 23 -3.58 20.59 2.20
CA THR A 23 -4.42 21.68 2.71
C THR A 23 -5.89 21.46 2.35
N GLN A 24 -6.16 21.08 1.10
CA GLN A 24 -7.51 20.80 0.64
C GLN A 24 -8.14 19.63 1.43
N GLY A 25 -7.37 18.57 1.68
CA GLY A 25 -7.83 17.43 2.48
C GLY A 25 -8.18 17.83 3.90
N PHE A 26 -7.34 18.63 4.55
CA PHE A 26 -7.62 19.14 5.91
C PHE A 26 -8.82 20.07 5.93
N GLN A 27 -9.00 20.90 4.90
CA GLN A 27 -10.17 21.76 4.80
C GLN A 27 -11.46 20.94 4.81
N GLY A 28 -11.46 19.80 4.14
CA GLY A 28 -12.59 18.87 4.15
C GLY A 28 -12.89 18.35 5.56
N PHE A 29 -11.87 18.00 6.33
CA PHE A 29 -12.03 17.61 7.72
C PHE A 29 -12.60 18.75 8.58
N CYS A 30 -12.12 19.96 8.38
CA CYS A 30 -12.59 21.11 9.16
C CYS A 30 -14.05 21.42 8.88
N LYS A 31 -14.52 21.18 7.65
CA LYS A 31 -15.93 21.38 7.28
C LYS A 31 -16.82 20.28 7.84
N ASP A 32 -16.31 19.07 7.94
CA ASP A 32 -17.05 17.90 8.41
C ASP A 32 -16.15 17.05 9.31
N PRO A 33 -16.00 17.46 10.58
CA PRO A 33 -15.10 16.76 11.51
C PRO A 33 -15.53 15.32 11.79
N GLY A 34 -16.79 15.00 11.58
CA GLY A 34 -17.31 13.64 11.79
C GLY A 34 -17.21 12.74 10.57
N SER A 35 -16.60 13.21 9.46
CA SER A 35 -16.51 12.41 8.25
C SER A 35 -15.66 11.16 8.46
N ASP A 36 -16.10 10.05 7.87
CA ASP A 36 -15.39 8.77 7.93
C ASP A 36 -14.44 8.64 6.74
N ARG A 37 -13.16 8.88 6.99
CA ARG A 37 -12.12 8.80 5.95
C ARG A 37 -11.80 7.38 5.55
N SER A 38 -12.10 6.39 6.40
CA SER A 38 -11.96 4.98 6.01
C SER A 38 -12.91 4.62 4.88
N GLN A 39 -14.08 5.27 4.84
CA GLN A 39 -15.06 5.05 3.78
C GLN A 39 -14.52 5.50 2.42
N ALA A 40 -13.81 6.63 2.39
CA ALA A 40 -13.17 7.11 1.16
C ALA A 40 -12.10 6.14 0.67
N ALA A 41 -11.29 5.61 1.58
CA ALA A 41 -10.28 4.60 1.25
C ALA A 41 -10.93 3.31 0.71
N LYS A 42 -12.03 2.90 1.31
CA LYS A 42 -12.78 1.72 0.86
C LYS A 42 -13.33 1.90 -0.54
N ILE A 43 -13.89 3.07 -0.83
CA ILE A 43 -14.40 3.40 -2.17
C ILE A 43 -13.29 3.29 -3.21
N ALA A 44 -12.11 3.83 -2.91
CA ALA A 44 -10.97 3.76 -3.84
C ALA A 44 -10.54 2.32 -4.09
N ALA A 45 -10.44 1.51 -3.04
CA ALA A 45 -10.07 0.10 -3.18
C ALA A 45 -11.12 -0.68 -3.97
N ASP A 46 -12.40 -0.50 -3.65
CA ASP A 46 -13.50 -1.20 -4.33
C ASP A 46 -13.54 -0.87 -5.82
N ALA A 47 -13.22 0.38 -6.18
CA ALA A 47 -13.24 0.82 -7.57
C ALA A 47 -12.30 0.04 -8.48
N VAL A 48 -11.22 -0.52 -7.93
CA VAL A 48 -10.24 -1.30 -8.70
C VAL A 48 -10.26 -2.79 -8.34
N GLY A 49 -11.21 -3.22 -7.52
CA GLY A 49 -11.31 -4.62 -7.12
C GLY A 49 -10.33 -5.04 -6.04
N ALA A 50 -9.67 -4.08 -5.38
CA ALA A 50 -8.84 -4.35 -4.21
C ALA A 50 -9.72 -4.40 -2.96
N LYS A 51 -9.17 -4.93 -1.86
CA LYS A 51 -9.89 -5.04 -0.59
C LYS A 51 -9.19 -4.22 0.47
N MET A 52 -9.90 -3.26 1.06
CA MET A 52 -9.38 -2.55 2.22
C MET A 52 -9.54 -3.43 3.46
N VAL A 53 -8.42 -3.63 4.18
CA VAL A 53 -8.37 -4.45 5.39
C VAL A 53 -8.57 -3.59 6.63
N SER A 54 -7.88 -2.45 6.71
CA SER A 54 -7.95 -1.56 7.86
C SER A 54 -7.53 -0.14 7.49
N PHE A 55 -7.90 0.80 8.33
CA PHE A 55 -7.55 2.21 8.20
C PHE A 55 -7.40 2.81 9.58
N CYS A 56 -6.37 3.61 9.81
CA CYS A 56 -6.21 4.32 11.06
C CYS A 56 -5.52 5.67 10.83
N GLY A 57 -5.81 6.62 11.72
CA GLY A 57 -5.07 7.86 11.81
C GLY A 57 -3.76 7.65 12.54
N LEU A 58 -2.76 8.44 12.20
CA LEU A 58 -1.43 8.37 12.79
C LEU A 58 -1.01 9.74 13.33
N ARG A 59 -0.12 9.69 14.29
CA ARG A 59 0.56 10.87 14.80
C ARG A 59 2.03 10.78 14.43
N GLY A 60 2.52 11.80 13.73
CA GLY A 60 3.93 11.86 13.35
C GLY A 60 4.12 12.26 11.90
N ALA A 61 5.04 11.63 11.22
CA ALA A 61 5.40 11.99 9.85
C ALA A 61 4.28 11.74 8.83
N TYR A 62 3.38 10.83 9.14
CA TYR A 62 2.23 10.51 8.29
C TYR A 62 0.93 10.72 9.05
N ASP A 63 -0.14 11.04 8.33
CA ASP A 63 -1.43 11.34 8.92
C ASP A 63 -2.32 10.11 9.03
N PHE A 64 -2.10 9.10 8.18
CA PHE A 64 -2.92 7.89 8.18
C PHE A 64 -2.16 6.71 7.64
N MET A 65 -2.70 5.51 7.92
CA MET A 65 -2.28 4.26 7.31
C MET A 65 -3.51 3.48 6.86
N ALA A 66 -3.50 3.07 5.59
CA ALA A 66 -4.50 2.16 5.04
C ALA A 66 -3.82 0.85 4.70
N VAL A 67 -4.47 -0.27 5.04
CA VAL A 67 -3.98 -1.59 4.68
C VAL A 67 -4.96 -2.20 3.70
N PHE A 68 -4.47 -2.70 2.59
CA PHE A 68 -5.31 -3.30 1.56
C PHE A 68 -4.63 -4.49 0.90
N GLU A 69 -5.46 -5.35 0.30
CA GLU A 69 -5.02 -6.51 -0.47
C GLU A 69 -5.37 -6.31 -1.93
N GLY A 70 -4.43 -6.61 -2.81
CA GLY A 70 -4.62 -6.45 -4.24
C GLY A 70 -3.34 -6.64 -5.01
N SER A 71 -3.34 -6.23 -6.29
CA SER A 71 -2.16 -6.25 -7.12
C SER A 71 -1.36 -4.95 -6.97
N PHE A 72 -0.11 -4.97 -7.40
CA PHE A 72 0.71 -3.77 -7.45
C PHE A 72 0.04 -2.67 -8.29
N GLU A 73 -0.51 -3.04 -9.45
CA GLU A 73 -1.13 -2.08 -10.35
C GLU A 73 -2.35 -1.41 -9.71
N GLN A 74 -3.13 -2.17 -8.94
CA GLN A 74 -4.26 -1.61 -8.19
C GLN A 74 -3.79 -0.62 -7.15
N GLY A 75 -2.77 -0.97 -6.38
CA GLY A 75 -2.20 -0.07 -5.38
C GLY A 75 -1.59 1.19 -5.98
N ALA A 76 -0.84 1.04 -7.05
CA ALA A 76 -0.25 2.18 -7.76
C ALA A 76 -1.33 3.08 -8.35
N GLY A 77 -2.42 2.49 -8.85
CA GLY A 77 -3.55 3.25 -9.37
C GLY A 77 -4.26 4.07 -8.28
N ILE A 78 -4.45 3.47 -7.11
CA ILE A 78 -5.02 4.17 -5.95
C ILE A 78 -4.14 5.38 -5.59
N LYS A 79 -2.82 5.19 -5.51
CA LYS A 79 -1.89 6.29 -5.23
C LYS A 79 -2.02 7.41 -6.26
N MET A 80 -1.94 7.06 -7.53
CA MET A 80 -2.00 8.05 -8.61
C MET A 80 -3.30 8.85 -8.58
N ALA A 81 -4.44 8.16 -8.46
CA ALA A 81 -5.75 8.79 -8.49
C ALA A 81 -5.98 9.68 -7.26
N THR A 82 -5.60 9.22 -6.08
CA THR A 82 -5.83 9.99 -4.85
C THR A 82 -4.91 11.20 -4.75
N GLU A 83 -3.67 11.09 -5.20
CA GLU A 83 -2.77 12.24 -5.27
C GLU A 83 -3.21 13.22 -6.36
N ALA A 84 -3.68 12.72 -7.49
CA ALA A 84 -4.20 13.58 -8.58
C ALA A 84 -5.45 14.35 -8.16
N SER A 85 -6.24 13.82 -7.23
CA SER A 85 -7.42 14.52 -6.71
C SER A 85 -7.07 15.78 -5.93
N GLY A 86 -5.83 15.91 -5.48
CA GLY A 86 -5.35 17.05 -4.69
C GLY A 86 -5.63 16.96 -3.20
N THR A 87 -6.26 15.88 -2.71
CA THR A 87 -6.59 15.74 -1.28
C THR A 87 -5.55 15.00 -0.47
N LEU A 88 -4.74 14.16 -1.12
CA LEU A 88 -3.67 13.40 -0.50
C LEU A 88 -2.32 13.70 -1.15
N CYS A 89 -1.26 13.52 -0.38
CA CYS A 89 0.11 13.66 -0.88
C CYS A 89 1.05 12.72 -0.12
N ASN A 90 2.26 12.58 -0.62
CA ASN A 90 3.31 11.77 -0.01
C ASN A 90 2.88 10.33 0.26
N LEU A 91 2.02 9.77 -0.58
CA LEU A 91 1.54 8.41 -0.38
C LEU A 91 2.68 7.43 -0.64
N MET A 92 3.02 6.66 0.38
CA MET A 92 4.04 5.62 0.31
C MET A 92 3.34 4.27 0.38
N ILE A 93 3.56 3.45 -0.64
CA ILE A 93 2.98 2.11 -0.72
C ILE A 93 4.06 1.10 -0.39
N LEU A 94 3.88 0.36 0.70
CA LEU A 94 4.80 -0.68 1.14
C LEU A 94 4.14 -2.04 0.99
N GLU A 95 4.84 -2.97 0.40
CA GLU A 95 4.35 -4.34 0.24
C GLU A 95 4.81 -5.21 1.40
N GLU A 96 3.89 -5.97 1.98
CA GLU A 96 4.24 -6.96 2.99
C GLU A 96 5.02 -8.10 2.34
N THR A 97 6.12 -8.49 2.95
CA THR A 97 6.97 -9.56 2.44
C THR A 97 7.26 -10.59 3.51
N ASN A 98 7.72 -11.75 3.10
CA ASN A 98 8.24 -12.76 4.00
C ASN A 98 9.76 -12.68 4.01
N LEU A 99 10.31 -12.14 5.09
CA LEU A 99 11.76 -11.93 5.20
C LEU A 99 12.52 -13.26 5.19
N ASN A 100 11.94 -14.33 5.72
CA ASN A 100 12.59 -15.64 5.72
C ASN A 100 12.72 -16.21 4.31
N ASP A 101 11.70 -16.01 3.46
CA ASP A 101 11.79 -16.43 2.06
C ASP A 101 12.85 -15.63 1.32
N ILE A 102 12.91 -14.32 1.56
CA ILE A 102 13.95 -13.46 0.98
C ILE A 102 15.33 -13.94 1.43
N ALA A 103 15.49 -14.25 2.72
CA ALA A 103 16.75 -14.72 3.28
C ALA A 103 17.19 -16.05 2.66
N THR A 104 16.24 -16.93 2.34
CA THR A 104 16.53 -18.19 1.66
C THR A 104 17.18 -17.96 0.28
N HIS A 105 16.63 -17.02 -0.48
CA HIS A 105 17.23 -16.64 -1.77
C HIS A 105 18.59 -15.97 -1.56
N ALA A 106 18.70 -15.08 -0.59
CA ALA A 106 19.95 -14.40 -0.29
C ALA A 106 21.08 -15.38 0.09
N ALA A 107 20.74 -16.40 0.88
CA ALA A 107 21.71 -17.43 1.29
C ALA A 107 22.27 -18.19 0.09
N LYS A 108 21.42 -18.51 -0.89
CA LYS A 108 21.86 -19.19 -2.11
C LYS A 108 22.80 -18.29 -2.91
N ILE A 109 22.50 -17.02 -3.01
CA ILE A 109 23.36 -16.06 -3.71
C ILE A 109 24.70 -15.92 -2.99
N ALA A 110 24.67 -15.79 -1.67
CA ALA A 110 25.87 -15.59 -0.86
C ALA A 110 26.87 -16.76 -0.98
N GLN A 111 26.38 -17.96 -1.25
CA GLN A 111 27.26 -19.13 -1.45
C GLN A 111 28.07 -19.05 -2.74
N LYS A 112 27.57 -18.37 -3.75
CA LYS A 112 28.17 -18.36 -5.10
C LYS A 112 28.68 -17.00 -5.53
N TYR A 113 28.08 -15.93 -5.04
CA TYR A 113 28.43 -14.58 -5.46
C TYR A 113 29.67 -14.08 -4.72
N LYS A 114 30.59 -13.52 -5.50
CA LYS A 114 31.73 -12.77 -4.98
C LYS A 114 31.71 -11.38 -5.56
N GLY A 115 31.70 -10.40 -4.70
CA GLY A 115 31.73 -9.01 -5.12
C GLY A 115 33.03 -8.65 -5.81
N VAL A 116 33.02 -7.54 -6.52
CA VAL A 116 34.24 -7.03 -7.18
C VAL A 116 35.29 -6.76 -6.09
N GLY A 117 36.50 -7.30 -6.28
CA GLY A 117 37.61 -7.13 -5.32
C GLY A 117 37.66 -8.16 -4.19
N GLN A 118 36.77 -9.13 -4.20
CA GLN A 118 36.78 -10.22 -3.21
C GLN A 118 37.50 -11.47 -3.70
#